data_5e176c3c3492469f7f3a7a7f2a4cfb22
#
_entry.id   5e176c3c3492469f7f3a7a7f2a4cfb22
#
_cell.length_a   1.000
_cell.length_b   1.000
_cell.length_c   1.000
_cell.angle_alpha   90.00
_cell.angle_beta   90.00
_cell.angle_gamma   90.00
#
_symmetry.space_group_name_H-M   'P 1'
#
loop_
_entity.id
_entity.type
_entity.pdbx_description
1 polymer ?
#
loop_
_entity_poly.entity_id
_entity_poly.type
_entity_poly.pdbx_seq_one_letter_code
_entity_poly.pdbx_strand_id
1 'polypeptide(L)'
;RYGSMSIKGALQELRDKGVDDVLLVPLYPHYAMSSYETVVVKTMEDQEAHFPDMRITTLPPFYKNKDYIKVLADKIADGLKDFEYDHVLFSYHGIPERHIRKSDPTKFHCKINDQCCSTNSVAHNTCYRHQCFDTTKRVIQEL
;
A
#
# COMPACT_ATOMS: atom_id res chain seq x y z
N ARG A 1 1.46 14.27 7.39
CA ARG A 1 1.31 13.84 8.80
C ARG A 1 2.40 14.43 9.69
N TYR A 2 3.62 14.44 9.21
CA TYR A 2 4.76 15.04 9.91
C TYR A 2 5.35 16.15 9.04
N GLY A 3 5.74 17.27 9.65
CA GLY A 3 6.31 18.43 8.94
C GLY A 3 5.28 19.53 8.66
N SER A 4 5.69 20.51 7.88
CA SER A 4 4.93 21.72 7.59
C SER A 4 3.74 21.54 6.66
N MET A 5 3.73 20.46 5.85
CA MET A 5 2.62 20.15 4.94
C MET A 5 1.67 19.15 5.60
N SER A 6 0.52 19.62 6.07
CA SER A 6 -0.54 18.78 6.60
C SER A 6 -1.53 18.35 5.51
N ILE A 7 -2.23 17.21 5.71
CA ILE A 7 -3.30 16.77 4.82
C ILE A 7 -4.38 17.85 4.74
N LYS A 8 -4.83 18.37 5.89
CA LYS A 8 -5.80 19.48 5.94
C LYS A 8 -5.33 20.71 5.15
N GLY A 9 -4.05 21.09 5.28
CA GLY A 9 -3.50 22.23 4.53
C GLY A 9 -3.51 22.00 3.03
N ALA A 10 -3.19 20.78 2.57
CA ALA A 10 -3.26 20.43 1.16
C ALA A 10 -4.71 20.43 0.62
N LEU A 11 -5.67 19.92 1.39
CA LEU A 11 -7.10 19.98 1.02
C LEU A 11 -7.60 21.44 0.96
N GLN A 12 -7.17 22.28 1.91
CA GLN A 12 -7.51 23.72 1.87
C GLN A 12 -6.96 24.41 0.62
N GLU A 13 -5.70 24.14 0.28
CA GLU A 13 -5.08 24.70 -0.94
C GLU A 13 -5.82 24.28 -2.22
N LEU A 14 -6.28 23.03 -2.30
CA LEU A 14 -7.09 22.54 -3.41
C LEU A 14 -8.46 23.25 -3.45
N ARG A 15 -9.11 23.42 -2.30
CA ARG A 15 -10.38 24.13 -2.17
C ARG A 15 -10.25 25.60 -2.61
N ASP A 16 -9.19 26.28 -2.21
CA ASP A 16 -8.92 27.68 -2.57
C ASP A 16 -8.71 27.85 -4.09
N LYS A 17 -8.31 26.78 -4.77
CA LYS A 17 -8.19 26.69 -6.24
C LYS A 17 -9.49 26.25 -6.93
N GLY A 18 -10.58 26.06 -6.21
CA GLY A 18 -11.88 25.63 -6.75
C GLY A 18 -11.95 24.16 -7.12
N VAL A 19 -11.12 23.30 -6.50
CA VAL A 19 -11.12 21.85 -6.74
C VAL A 19 -12.07 21.17 -5.76
N ASP A 20 -13.08 20.49 -6.28
CA ASP A 20 -14.10 19.75 -5.50
C ASP A 20 -14.00 18.23 -5.65
N ASP A 21 -13.18 17.75 -6.59
CA ASP A 21 -13.00 16.33 -6.90
C ASP A 21 -11.52 15.96 -6.83
N VAL A 22 -11.16 15.12 -5.86
CA VAL A 22 -9.76 14.81 -5.53
C VAL A 22 -9.52 13.31 -5.62
N LEU A 23 -8.48 12.91 -6.35
CA LEU A 23 -7.94 11.57 -6.30
C LEU A 23 -6.81 11.51 -5.27
N LEU A 24 -7.05 10.84 -4.15
CA LEU A 24 -6.03 10.53 -3.16
C LEU A 24 -5.20 9.32 -3.61
N VAL A 25 -3.91 9.54 -3.82
CA VAL A 25 -2.96 8.50 -4.21
C VAL A 25 -1.95 8.25 -3.08
N PRO A 26 -2.24 7.35 -2.11
CA PRO A 26 -1.26 6.96 -1.13
C PRO A 26 -0.14 6.16 -1.81
N LEU A 27 1.11 6.64 -1.76
CA LEU A 27 2.25 5.99 -2.42
C LEU A 27 2.77 4.79 -1.61
N TYR A 28 1.84 3.98 -1.13
CA TYR A 28 2.10 2.70 -0.46
C TYR A 28 1.54 1.58 -1.33
N PRO A 29 2.40 0.79 -2.01
CA PRO A 29 1.90 -0.29 -2.86
C PRO A 29 1.17 -1.37 -2.06
N HIS A 30 1.55 -1.56 -0.79
CA HIS A 30 0.98 -2.56 0.11
C HIS A 30 0.10 -1.90 1.19
N TYR A 31 -0.96 -2.60 1.58
CA TYR A 31 -1.77 -2.19 2.72
C TYR A 31 -1.02 -2.40 4.04
N ALA A 32 -1.00 -1.38 4.87
CA ALA A 32 -0.65 -1.48 6.29
C ALA A 32 -1.44 -0.45 7.09
N MET A 33 -1.91 -0.84 8.29
CA MET A 33 -2.66 0.06 9.19
C MET A 33 -1.84 1.29 9.57
N SER A 34 -0.52 1.14 9.74
CA SER A 34 0.39 2.21 10.17
C SER A 34 0.78 3.18 9.04
N SER A 35 0.51 2.88 7.80
CA SER A 35 0.84 3.71 6.64
C SER A 35 -0.40 4.02 5.80
N TYR A 36 -0.79 3.12 4.89
CA TYR A 36 -1.90 3.31 3.97
C TYR A 36 -3.21 3.70 4.69
N GLU A 37 -3.67 2.85 5.63
CA GLU A 37 -4.94 3.08 6.33
C GLU A 37 -4.93 4.40 7.12
N THR A 38 -3.85 4.69 7.85
CA THR A 38 -3.74 5.93 8.63
C THR A 38 -3.83 7.18 7.74
N VAL A 39 -3.26 7.16 6.54
CA VAL A 39 -3.35 8.29 5.60
C VAL A 39 -4.77 8.44 5.08
N VAL A 40 -5.40 7.34 4.66
CA VAL A 40 -6.77 7.35 4.15
C VAL A 40 -7.75 7.83 5.20
N VAL A 41 -7.72 7.23 6.40
CA VAL A 41 -8.61 7.60 7.52
C VAL A 41 -8.44 9.08 7.87
N LYS A 42 -7.19 9.55 8.04
CA LYS A 42 -6.95 10.95 8.36
C LYS A 42 -7.43 11.91 7.27
N THR A 43 -7.31 11.52 6.02
CA THR A 43 -7.80 12.36 4.90
C THR A 43 -9.32 12.45 4.93
N MET A 44 -10.03 11.33 5.17
CA MET A 44 -11.48 11.31 5.25
C MET A 44 -12.00 12.06 6.47
N GLU A 45 -11.35 11.95 7.64
CA GLU A 45 -11.69 12.74 8.82
C GLU A 45 -11.54 14.25 8.56
N ASP A 46 -10.44 14.68 7.94
CA ASP A 46 -10.23 16.10 7.60
C ASP A 46 -11.24 16.58 6.55
N GLN A 47 -11.56 15.74 5.56
CA GLN A 47 -12.57 16.03 4.55
C GLN A 47 -13.96 16.19 5.19
N GLU A 48 -14.42 15.23 5.99
CA GLU A 48 -15.73 15.27 6.65
C GLU A 48 -15.87 16.50 7.57
N ALA A 49 -14.82 16.80 8.33
CA ALA A 49 -14.86 17.88 9.33
C ALA A 49 -14.74 19.30 8.72
N HIS A 50 -14.06 19.46 7.57
CA HIS A 50 -13.69 20.79 7.06
C HIS A 50 -14.06 21.03 5.60
N PHE A 51 -14.27 19.99 4.80
CA PHE A 51 -14.52 20.06 3.37
C PHE A 51 -15.63 19.09 2.93
N PRO A 52 -16.83 19.11 3.56
CA PRO A 52 -17.85 18.08 3.36
C PRO A 52 -18.36 17.98 1.90
N ASP A 53 -18.25 19.07 1.13
CA ASP A 53 -18.66 19.10 -0.28
C ASP A 53 -17.58 18.59 -1.23
N MET A 54 -16.36 18.37 -0.72
CA MET A 54 -15.24 17.85 -1.54
C MET A 54 -15.35 16.33 -1.68
N ARG A 55 -15.38 15.83 -2.90
CA ARG A 55 -15.37 14.39 -3.17
C ARG A 55 -13.95 13.85 -3.22
N ILE A 56 -13.65 12.85 -2.40
CA ILE A 56 -12.34 12.19 -2.40
C ILE A 56 -12.50 10.73 -2.82
N THR A 57 -11.83 10.38 -3.91
CA THR A 57 -11.67 9.00 -4.36
C THR A 57 -10.27 8.53 -3.99
N THR A 58 -10.15 7.38 -3.32
CA THR A 58 -8.85 6.85 -2.88
C THR A 58 -8.39 5.72 -3.79
N LEU A 59 -7.15 5.78 -4.27
CA LEU A 59 -6.51 4.67 -4.97
C LEU A 59 -6.23 3.53 -3.97
N PRO A 60 -6.72 2.29 -4.23
CA PRO A 60 -6.42 1.15 -3.37
C PRO A 60 -4.94 0.75 -3.45
N PRO A 61 -4.45 -0.12 -2.54
CA PRO A 61 -3.12 -0.70 -2.64
C PRO A 61 -2.90 -1.37 -4.00
N PHE A 62 -1.78 -1.03 -4.64
CA PHE A 62 -1.52 -1.39 -6.04
C PHE A 62 -0.41 -2.44 -6.20
N TYR A 63 -0.12 -3.22 -5.15
CA TYR A 63 0.94 -4.22 -5.07
C TYR A 63 0.93 -5.26 -6.21
N LYS A 64 -0.23 -5.51 -6.83
CA LYS A 64 -0.41 -6.45 -7.95
C LYS A 64 -0.68 -5.78 -9.30
N ASN A 65 -0.59 -4.45 -9.38
CA ASN A 65 -0.74 -3.75 -10.66
C ASN A 65 0.37 -4.17 -11.62
N LYS A 66 0.02 -4.54 -12.84
CA LYS A 66 0.96 -5.10 -13.82
C LYS A 66 2.07 -4.11 -14.18
N ASP A 67 1.75 -2.85 -14.39
CA ASP A 67 2.73 -1.84 -14.76
C ASP A 67 3.70 -1.57 -13.61
N TYR A 68 3.19 -1.51 -12.36
CA TYR A 68 4.02 -1.42 -11.17
C TYR A 68 5.00 -2.60 -11.05
N ILE A 69 4.50 -3.83 -11.23
CA ILE A 69 5.33 -5.05 -11.17
C ILE A 69 6.39 -5.03 -12.27
N LYS A 70 5.99 -4.68 -13.51
CA LYS A 70 6.92 -4.58 -14.64
C LYS A 70 8.02 -3.55 -14.39
N VAL A 71 7.68 -2.33 -13.98
CA VAL A 71 8.67 -1.29 -13.68
C VAL A 71 9.63 -1.74 -12.58
N LEU A 72 9.13 -2.42 -11.56
CA LEU A 72 9.96 -2.96 -10.47
C LEU A 72 10.90 -4.06 -10.97
N ALA A 73 10.40 -4.98 -11.79
CA ALA A 73 11.22 -6.04 -12.42
C ALA A 73 12.30 -5.45 -13.34
N ASP A 74 11.92 -4.54 -14.25
CA ASP A 74 12.85 -3.85 -15.14
C ASP A 74 13.98 -3.15 -14.35
N LYS A 75 13.61 -2.48 -13.23
CA LYS A 75 14.59 -1.79 -12.38
C LYS A 75 15.56 -2.75 -11.67
N ILE A 76 15.04 -3.91 -11.23
CA ILE A 76 15.86 -4.96 -10.63
C ILE A 76 16.80 -5.56 -11.70
N ALA A 77 16.27 -5.92 -12.88
CA ALA A 77 17.05 -6.45 -13.98
C ALA A 77 18.19 -5.49 -14.39
N ASP A 78 17.89 -4.19 -14.47
CA ASP A 78 18.89 -3.16 -14.74
C ASP A 78 20.01 -3.13 -13.69
N GLY A 79 19.64 -3.24 -12.41
CA GLY A 79 20.62 -3.26 -11.31
C GLY A 79 21.47 -4.53 -11.24
N LEU A 80 21.04 -5.61 -11.89
CA LEU A 80 21.72 -6.91 -11.89
C LEU A 80 22.58 -7.15 -13.14
N LYS A 81 22.48 -6.31 -14.19
CA LYS A 81 23.12 -6.52 -15.50
C LYS A 81 24.62 -6.82 -15.44
N ASP A 82 25.33 -6.10 -14.57
CA ASP A 82 26.80 -6.16 -14.48
C ASP A 82 27.25 -6.79 -13.15
N PHE A 83 26.37 -7.57 -12.52
CA PHE A 83 26.61 -8.14 -11.20
C PHE A 83 26.44 -9.66 -11.22
N GLU A 84 27.54 -10.39 -10.93
CA GLU A 84 27.47 -11.84 -10.69
C GLU A 84 26.86 -12.09 -9.31
N TYR A 85 25.77 -12.86 -9.25
CA TYR A 85 25.05 -13.15 -8.00
C TYR A 85 24.51 -14.58 -7.99
N ASP A 86 24.48 -15.18 -6.81
CA ASP A 86 23.84 -16.47 -6.59
C ASP A 86 22.37 -16.32 -6.14
N HIS A 87 22.06 -15.23 -5.42
CA HIS A 87 20.76 -14.99 -4.84
C HIS A 87 20.36 -13.52 -4.89
N VAL A 88 19.06 -13.26 -5.04
CA VAL A 88 18.46 -11.94 -4.90
C VAL A 88 17.60 -11.93 -3.63
N LEU A 89 17.90 -11.02 -2.70
CA LEU A 89 17.16 -10.87 -1.45
C LEU A 89 16.14 -9.75 -1.56
N PHE A 90 14.84 -10.07 -1.43
CA PHE A 90 13.78 -9.09 -1.32
C PHE A 90 13.60 -8.67 0.14
N SER A 91 13.86 -7.40 0.44
CA SER A 91 13.71 -6.84 1.78
C SER A 91 12.48 -5.95 1.87
N TYR A 92 11.64 -6.18 2.87
CA TYR A 92 10.44 -5.41 3.17
C TYR A 92 10.49 -4.83 4.58
N HIS A 93 9.75 -3.74 4.79
CA HIS A 93 9.62 -3.20 6.13
C HIS A 93 8.87 -4.17 7.05
N GLY A 94 9.46 -4.48 8.22
CA GLY A 94 8.81 -5.33 9.22
C GLY A 94 7.69 -4.58 9.95
N ILE A 95 6.52 -5.20 10.07
CA ILE A 95 5.42 -4.68 10.89
C ILE A 95 5.08 -5.66 12.02
N PRO A 96 4.59 -5.19 13.18
CA PRO A 96 4.21 -6.08 14.27
C PRO A 96 3.14 -7.09 13.86
N GLU A 97 3.28 -8.35 14.23
CA GLU A 97 2.30 -9.41 13.94
C GLU A 97 0.87 -9.07 14.38
N ARG A 98 0.75 -8.36 15.52
CA ARG A 98 -0.55 -7.89 16.00
C ARG A 98 -1.28 -6.99 14.99
N HIS A 99 -0.54 -6.22 14.17
CA HIS A 99 -1.15 -5.39 13.13
C HIS A 99 -1.69 -6.26 11.99
N ILE A 100 -0.95 -7.30 11.59
CA ILE A 100 -1.39 -8.25 10.57
C ILE A 100 -2.66 -8.97 11.04
N ARG A 101 -2.69 -9.47 12.29
CA ARG A 101 -3.89 -10.12 12.85
C ARG A 101 -5.07 -9.17 12.97
N LYS A 102 -4.82 -7.92 13.37
CA LYS A 102 -5.87 -6.91 13.53
C LYS A 102 -6.49 -6.50 12.19
N SER A 103 -5.69 -6.48 11.13
CA SER A 103 -6.16 -6.12 9.77
C SER A 103 -6.93 -7.25 9.08
N ASP A 104 -6.99 -8.46 9.63
CA ASP A 104 -7.78 -9.57 9.09
C ASP A 104 -9.28 -9.32 9.34
N PRO A 105 -10.10 -9.02 8.29
CA PRO A 105 -11.53 -8.77 8.46
C PRO A 105 -12.30 -10.01 8.88
N THR A 106 -11.76 -11.21 8.62
CA THR A 106 -12.38 -12.48 8.99
C THR A 106 -12.17 -12.83 10.46
N LYS A 107 -11.14 -12.25 11.12
CA LYS A 107 -10.70 -12.51 12.50
C LYS A 107 -10.13 -13.92 12.78
N PHE A 108 -10.12 -14.81 11.79
CA PHE A 108 -9.67 -16.20 11.98
C PHE A 108 -8.74 -16.74 10.88
N HIS A 109 -8.66 -16.08 9.72
CA HIS A 109 -7.85 -16.57 8.60
C HIS A 109 -6.36 -16.44 8.86
N CYS A 110 -5.91 -15.30 9.39
CA CYS A 110 -4.49 -15.00 9.55
C CYS A 110 -3.87 -15.79 10.71
N LYS A 111 -3.06 -16.80 10.39
CA LYS A 111 -2.28 -17.62 11.33
C LYS A 111 -0.80 -17.23 11.38
N ILE A 112 -0.38 -16.28 10.52
CA ILE A 112 1.03 -15.86 10.36
C ILE A 112 1.93 -17.07 10.03
N ASN A 113 1.47 -17.90 9.11
CA ASN A 113 2.22 -19.01 8.54
C ASN A 113 2.10 -19.00 7.01
N ASP A 114 2.79 -19.91 6.34
CA ASP A 114 2.78 -19.92 4.87
C ASP A 114 1.46 -20.41 4.28
N GLN A 115 0.72 -21.23 5.01
CA GLN A 115 -0.59 -21.71 4.60
C GLN A 115 -1.60 -20.56 4.47
N CYS A 116 -1.69 -19.65 5.45
CA CYS A 116 -2.67 -18.57 5.37
C CYS A 116 -2.37 -17.59 4.24
N CYS A 117 -1.10 -17.42 3.86
CA CYS A 117 -0.71 -16.57 2.74
C CYS A 117 -0.96 -17.21 1.37
N SER A 118 -0.99 -18.53 1.28
CA SER A 118 -1.23 -19.31 0.04
C SER A 118 -2.69 -19.72 -0.14
N THR A 119 -3.47 -19.83 0.94
CA THR A 119 -4.89 -20.18 0.91
C THR A 119 -5.74 -18.94 0.59
N ASN A 120 -6.48 -18.98 -0.50
CA ASN A 120 -7.27 -17.83 -0.98
C ASN A 120 -8.25 -17.31 0.08
N SER A 121 -8.25 -15.98 0.29
CA SER A 121 -9.09 -15.33 1.30
C SER A 121 -9.26 -13.84 1.04
N VAL A 122 -10.40 -13.29 1.45
CA VAL A 122 -10.65 -11.84 1.46
C VAL A 122 -9.69 -11.10 2.41
N ALA A 123 -9.10 -11.79 3.39
CA ALA A 123 -8.09 -11.25 4.29
C ALA A 123 -6.83 -10.75 3.55
N HIS A 124 -6.55 -11.27 2.36
CA HIS A 124 -5.41 -10.84 1.54
C HIS A 124 -5.50 -9.38 1.09
N ASN A 125 -6.71 -8.81 0.99
CA ASN A 125 -6.90 -7.42 0.61
C ASN A 125 -6.31 -6.44 1.65
N THR A 126 -6.15 -6.88 2.88
CA THR A 126 -5.61 -6.08 4.00
C THR A 126 -4.42 -6.74 4.69
N CYS A 127 -3.88 -7.82 4.14
CA CYS A 127 -2.74 -8.52 4.71
C CYS A 127 -1.42 -8.06 4.09
N TYR A 128 -0.66 -7.24 4.80
CA TYR A 128 0.66 -6.75 4.37
C TYR A 128 1.61 -7.90 3.99
N ARG A 129 1.69 -8.95 4.83
CA ARG A 129 2.59 -10.09 4.60
C ARG A 129 2.26 -10.82 3.29
N HIS A 130 0.98 -11.13 3.06
CA HIS A 130 0.56 -11.73 1.80
C HIS A 130 0.92 -10.86 0.60
N GLN A 131 0.65 -9.57 0.68
CA GLN A 131 0.90 -8.63 -0.42
C GLN A 131 2.39 -8.52 -0.75
N CYS A 132 3.29 -8.53 0.25
CA CYS A 132 4.73 -8.60 0.03
C CYS A 132 5.14 -9.88 -0.72
N PHE A 133 4.64 -11.04 -0.30
CA PHE A 133 4.91 -12.31 -0.99
C PHE A 133 4.36 -12.33 -2.42
N ASP A 134 3.15 -11.82 -2.63
CA ASP A 134 2.54 -11.78 -3.98
C ASP A 134 3.33 -10.83 -4.90
N THR A 135 3.77 -9.67 -4.41
CA THR A 135 4.67 -8.78 -5.15
C THR A 135 5.96 -9.49 -5.54
N THR A 136 6.65 -10.11 -4.57
CA THR A 136 7.90 -10.85 -4.84
C THR A 136 7.69 -11.92 -5.90
N LYS A 137 6.63 -12.73 -5.76
CA LYS A 137 6.31 -13.80 -6.72
C LYS A 137 6.09 -13.26 -8.12
N ARG A 138 5.35 -12.16 -8.26
CA ARG A 138 5.08 -11.53 -9.57
C ARG A 138 6.33 -10.93 -10.19
N VAL A 139 7.15 -10.26 -9.40
CA VAL A 139 8.41 -9.70 -9.88
C VAL A 139 9.35 -10.79 -10.39
N ILE A 140 9.47 -11.91 -9.66
CA ILE A 140 10.28 -13.06 -10.10
C ILE A 140 9.75 -13.67 -11.41
N GLN A 141 8.45 -13.60 -11.66
CA GLN A 141 7.85 -14.09 -12.91
C GLN A 141 8.09 -13.16 -14.10
N GLU A 142 8.37 -11.88 -13.85
CA GLU A 142 8.68 -10.87 -14.87
C GLU A 142 10.21 -10.76 -15.13
N LEU A 143 11.07 -11.22 -14.21
CA LEU A 143 12.52 -11.28 -14.37
C LEU A 143 12.96 -12.42 -15.27
#